data_0f789f473fbd349bffba51318315b9d9
#
_entry.id   0f789f473fbd349bffba51318315b9d9
#
_cell.length_a   1.000
_cell.length_b   1.000
_cell.length_c   1.000
_cell.angle_alpha   90.00
_cell.angle_beta   90.00
_cell.angle_gamma   90.00
#
_symmetry.space_group_name_H-M   'P 1'
#
loop_
_entity.id
_entity.type
_entity.pdbx_description
1 polymer ?
#
loop_
_entity_poly.entity_id
_entity_poly.type
_entity_poly.pdbx_seq_one_letter_code
_entity_poly.pdbx_strand_id
1 'polypeptide(L)'
;MSHLRLVASCPDPAVLQAGGDPPCLSAFQLEFDYLIRTLRRLGVARDDVEDLAHEVFLVLHRTWDRYDPSRPLRPYLFGISFRVASSHHRKSQRELPYAVVDREDSAPQPDQVLQSKQARALVLGALERIALPRRAVLIMHDIDEVPMREIASSLSIHLFTAYSRLRKARREFADAVAYLCRASEP
;
A
#
# COMPACT_ATOMS: atom_id res chain seq x y z
N MET A 1 -9.21 29.96 -2.93
CA MET A 1 -9.46 28.59 -2.41
C MET A 1 -9.52 27.67 -3.62
N SER A 2 -8.37 27.18 -4.07
CA SER A 2 -8.26 26.37 -5.28
C SER A 2 -8.01 24.93 -4.87
N HIS A 3 -9.04 24.10 -5.03
CA HIS A 3 -8.92 22.66 -4.91
C HIS A 3 -8.10 22.14 -6.09
N LEU A 4 -6.83 21.81 -5.86
CA LEU A 4 -6.05 20.99 -6.79
C LEU A 4 -6.65 19.57 -6.75
N ARG A 5 -7.54 19.29 -7.68
CA ARG A 5 -7.88 17.93 -8.08
C ARG A 5 -6.65 17.34 -8.79
N LEU A 6 -5.82 16.61 -8.07
CA LEU A 6 -4.93 15.64 -8.69
C LEU A 6 -5.82 14.47 -9.16
N VAL A 7 -6.41 14.62 -10.33
CA VAL A 7 -6.95 13.48 -11.08
C VAL A 7 -5.73 12.65 -11.44
N ALA A 8 -5.59 11.49 -10.79
CA ALA A 8 -4.62 10.48 -11.20
C ALA A 8 -5.01 10.04 -12.62
N SER A 9 -4.44 10.73 -13.61
CA SER A 9 -4.62 10.41 -15.02
C SER A 9 -4.10 9.01 -15.23
N CYS A 10 -5.00 8.11 -15.62
CA CYS A 10 -4.62 6.81 -16.17
C CYS A 10 -3.66 7.10 -17.35
N PRO A 11 -2.47 6.49 -17.42
CA PRO A 11 -1.61 6.68 -18.59
C PRO A 11 -2.39 6.22 -19.83
N ASP A 12 -2.36 7.07 -20.86
CA ASP A 12 -3.02 6.81 -22.13
C ASP A 12 -2.52 5.47 -22.69
N PRO A 13 -3.40 4.51 -23.05
CA PRO A 13 -2.99 3.22 -23.60
C PRO A 13 -2.12 3.37 -24.85
N ALA A 14 -2.17 4.50 -25.56
CA ALA A 14 -1.30 4.79 -26.69
C ALA A 14 0.17 5.04 -26.28
N VAL A 15 0.44 5.50 -25.06
CA VAL A 15 1.82 5.71 -24.55
C VAL A 15 2.51 4.38 -24.23
N LEU A 16 1.75 3.32 -23.95
CA LEU A 16 2.27 1.99 -23.61
C LEU A 16 2.74 1.18 -24.83
N GLN A 17 2.53 1.69 -26.06
CA GLN A 17 2.85 0.97 -27.31
C GLN A 17 4.10 1.52 -28.03
N ALA A 18 4.76 2.55 -27.54
CA ALA A 18 5.79 3.29 -28.28
C ALA A 18 7.25 2.95 -27.92
N GLY A 19 7.54 1.75 -27.47
CA GLY A 19 8.92 1.34 -27.28
C GLY A 19 9.01 -0.16 -26.99
N GLY A 20 9.96 -0.86 -27.55
CA GLY A 20 10.13 -2.32 -27.59
C GLY A 20 10.07 -3.12 -26.24
N ASP A 21 9.64 -2.51 -25.17
CA ASP A 21 9.36 -3.16 -23.88
C ASP A 21 7.92 -3.68 -23.81
N PRO A 22 7.67 -4.82 -23.15
CA PRO A 22 6.33 -5.33 -22.92
C PRO A 22 5.46 -4.26 -22.25
N PRO A 23 4.18 -4.07 -22.66
CA PRO A 23 3.30 -3.05 -22.08
C PRO A 23 3.18 -3.13 -20.55
N CYS A 24 3.27 -4.32 -19.97
CA CYS A 24 3.27 -4.53 -18.52
C CYS A 24 4.52 -3.96 -17.84
N LEU A 25 5.69 -3.95 -18.49
CA LEU A 25 6.92 -3.41 -17.93
C LEU A 25 6.87 -1.88 -17.84
N SER A 26 6.46 -1.23 -18.94
CA SER A 26 6.30 0.23 -18.94
C SER A 26 5.27 0.69 -17.90
N ALA A 27 4.13 -0.01 -17.81
CA ALA A 27 3.10 0.27 -16.81
C ALA A 27 3.62 0.06 -15.36
N PHE A 28 4.41 -0.99 -15.14
CA PHE A 28 5.04 -1.26 -13.84
C PHE A 28 6.05 -0.17 -13.46
N GLN A 29 6.91 0.25 -14.40
CA GLN A 29 7.90 1.29 -14.17
C GLN A 29 7.24 2.63 -13.78
N LEU A 30 6.15 3.01 -14.43
CA LEU A 30 5.39 4.23 -14.12
C LEU A 30 4.80 4.20 -12.71
N GLU A 31 4.40 3.04 -12.22
CA GLU A 31 3.76 2.88 -10.91
C GLU A 31 4.72 2.32 -9.83
N PHE A 32 6.02 2.23 -10.11
CA PHE A 32 7.00 1.65 -9.21
C PHE A 32 7.04 2.36 -7.85
N ASP A 33 7.08 3.69 -7.83
CA ASP A 33 7.07 4.46 -6.59
C ASP A 33 5.78 4.26 -5.78
N TYR A 34 4.64 4.13 -6.47
CA TYR A 34 3.37 3.80 -5.83
C TYR A 34 3.44 2.41 -5.19
N LEU A 35 3.98 1.44 -5.90
CA LEU A 35 4.15 0.07 -5.42
C LEU A 35 5.01 0.00 -4.15
N ILE A 36 6.18 0.63 -4.17
CA ILE A 36 7.09 0.69 -3.01
C ILE A 36 6.38 1.28 -1.78
N ARG A 37 5.67 2.41 -1.96
CA ARG A 37 4.89 3.03 -0.88
C ARG A 37 3.78 2.11 -0.38
N THR A 38 3.12 1.40 -1.27
CA THR A 38 2.03 0.46 -0.95
C THR A 38 2.54 -0.71 -0.13
N LEU A 39 3.65 -1.36 -0.53
CA LEU A 39 4.26 -2.47 0.21
C LEU A 39 4.67 -2.03 1.63
N ARG A 40 5.29 -0.86 1.76
CA ARG A 40 5.64 -0.32 3.09
C ARG A 40 4.41 -0.04 3.96
N ARG A 41 3.34 0.53 3.41
CA ARG A 41 2.08 0.75 4.13
C ARG A 41 1.40 -0.57 4.53
N LEU A 42 1.58 -1.63 3.73
CA LEU A 42 1.13 -2.98 4.06
C LEU A 42 1.99 -3.66 5.15
N GLY A 43 3.07 -3.01 5.61
CA GLY A 43 3.93 -3.49 6.69
C GLY A 43 5.04 -4.42 6.22
N VAL A 44 5.43 -4.33 4.95
CA VAL A 44 6.61 -5.03 4.45
C VAL A 44 7.86 -4.31 4.97
N ALA A 45 8.80 -5.07 5.48
CA ALA A 45 10.10 -4.59 5.93
C ALA A 45 10.85 -3.87 4.80
N ARG A 46 11.69 -2.88 5.16
CA ARG A 46 12.43 -2.11 4.17
C ARG A 46 13.31 -3.01 3.30
N ASP A 47 13.94 -3.98 3.94
CA ASP A 47 14.89 -4.89 3.29
C ASP A 47 14.19 -5.89 2.35
N ASP A 48 12.92 -6.21 2.59
CA ASP A 48 12.12 -7.14 1.79
C ASP A 48 11.33 -6.45 0.66
N VAL A 49 11.28 -5.10 0.64
CA VAL A 49 10.40 -4.36 -0.29
C VAL A 49 10.79 -4.59 -1.74
N GLU A 50 12.07 -4.61 -2.06
CA GLU A 50 12.54 -4.79 -3.44
C GLU A 50 12.25 -6.20 -3.95
N ASP A 51 12.48 -7.22 -3.13
CA ASP A 51 12.19 -8.62 -3.47
C ASP A 51 10.68 -8.81 -3.70
N LEU A 52 9.86 -8.25 -2.82
CA LEU A 52 8.41 -8.33 -2.98
C LEU A 52 7.90 -7.50 -4.16
N ALA A 53 8.53 -6.38 -4.48
CA ALA A 53 8.21 -5.61 -5.68
C ALA A 53 8.49 -6.43 -6.95
N HIS A 54 9.60 -7.16 -6.96
CA HIS A 54 9.90 -8.10 -8.05
C HIS A 54 8.88 -9.23 -8.14
N GLU A 55 8.47 -9.81 -7.01
CA GLU A 55 7.40 -10.83 -6.98
C GLU A 55 6.07 -10.27 -7.51
N VAL A 56 5.70 -9.04 -7.14
CA VAL A 56 4.52 -8.35 -7.68
C VAL A 56 4.63 -8.18 -9.19
N PHE A 57 5.80 -7.80 -9.71
CA PHE A 57 6.04 -7.71 -11.16
C PHE A 57 5.82 -9.04 -11.86
N LEU A 58 6.37 -10.13 -11.34
CA LEU A 58 6.19 -11.46 -11.92
C LEU A 58 4.72 -11.88 -11.96
N VAL A 59 3.95 -11.56 -10.92
CA VAL A 59 2.50 -11.83 -10.91
C VAL A 59 1.79 -10.94 -11.91
N LEU A 60 2.10 -9.64 -11.96
CA LEU A 60 1.53 -8.69 -12.92
C LEU A 60 1.78 -9.18 -14.36
N HIS A 61 3.01 -9.55 -14.68
CA HIS A 61 3.39 -10.06 -16.00
C HIS A 61 2.59 -11.31 -16.40
N ARG A 62 2.45 -12.27 -15.48
CA ARG A 62 1.68 -13.51 -15.74
C ARG A 62 0.19 -13.28 -15.89
N THR A 63 -0.34 -12.21 -15.32
CA THR A 63 -1.79 -11.91 -15.33
C THR A 63 -2.15 -10.72 -16.21
N TRP A 64 -1.19 -10.19 -16.97
CA TRP A 64 -1.37 -8.99 -17.77
C TRP A 64 -2.50 -9.13 -18.81
N ASP A 65 -2.60 -10.30 -19.46
CA ASP A 65 -3.67 -10.58 -20.44
C ASP A 65 -5.08 -10.57 -19.83
N ARG A 66 -5.19 -10.64 -18.51
CA ARG A 66 -6.46 -10.56 -17.76
C ARG A 66 -6.77 -9.16 -17.25
N TYR A 67 -5.81 -8.26 -17.37
CA TYR A 67 -6.02 -6.87 -16.97
C TYR A 67 -6.85 -6.14 -18.01
N ASP A 68 -7.92 -5.49 -17.57
CA ASP A 68 -8.78 -4.66 -18.41
C ASP A 68 -8.22 -3.23 -18.45
N PRO A 69 -7.67 -2.75 -19.59
CA PRO A 69 -7.07 -1.41 -19.68
C PRO A 69 -8.07 -0.26 -19.48
N SER A 70 -9.38 -0.54 -19.55
CA SER A 70 -10.42 0.46 -19.24
C SER A 70 -10.53 0.77 -17.74
N ARG A 71 -9.87 -0.01 -16.88
CA ARG A 71 -9.88 0.13 -15.43
C ARG A 71 -8.57 0.73 -14.92
N PRO A 72 -8.59 1.50 -13.81
CA PRO A 72 -7.37 2.03 -13.22
C PRO A 72 -6.38 0.92 -12.83
N LEU A 73 -5.10 1.08 -13.18
CA LEU A 73 -4.07 0.09 -12.88
C LEU A 73 -3.78 -0.03 -11.37
N ARG A 74 -3.79 1.10 -10.64
CA ARG A 74 -3.41 1.11 -9.20
C ARG A 74 -4.26 0.18 -8.34
N PRO A 75 -5.59 0.14 -8.41
CA PRO A 75 -6.39 -0.83 -7.63
C PRO A 75 -6.07 -2.29 -7.97
N TYR A 76 -5.78 -2.59 -9.24
CA TYR A 76 -5.36 -3.92 -9.67
C TYR A 76 -3.99 -4.29 -9.10
N LEU A 77 -3.01 -3.38 -9.22
CA LEU A 77 -1.66 -3.53 -8.67
C LEU A 77 -1.69 -3.66 -7.14
N PHE A 78 -2.53 -2.86 -6.46
CA PHE A 78 -2.74 -2.99 -5.03
C PHE A 78 -3.25 -4.39 -4.64
N GLY A 79 -4.22 -4.92 -5.37
CA GLY A 79 -4.74 -6.27 -5.12
C GLY A 79 -3.68 -7.36 -5.25
N ILE A 80 -2.73 -7.23 -6.19
CA ILE A 80 -1.56 -8.12 -6.32
C ILE A 80 -0.65 -7.93 -5.11
N SER A 81 -0.27 -6.69 -4.80
CA SER A 81 0.62 -6.34 -3.67
C SER A 81 0.08 -6.85 -2.34
N PHE A 82 -1.22 -6.73 -2.11
CA PHE A 82 -1.87 -7.26 -0.90
C PHE A 82 -1.74 -8.78 -0.78
N ARG A 83 -1.91 -9.52 -1.89
CA ARG A 83 -1.76 -11.00 -1.88
C ARG A 83 -0.32 -11.42 -1.62
N VAL A 84 0.65 -10.76 -2.27
CA VAL A 84 2.08 -11.00 -2.08
C VAL A 84 2.48 -10.68 -0.63
N ALA A 85 2.16 -9.50 -0.12
CA ALA A 85 2.43 -9.13 1.27
C ALA A 85 1.76 -10.07 2.28
N SER A 86 0.52 -10.50 2.02
CA SER A 86 -0.18 -11.45 2.89
C SER A 86 0.49 -12.83 2.93
N SER A 87 1.03 -13.28 1.78
CA SER A 87 1.78 -14.53 1.70
C SER A 87 3.10 -14.43 2.47
N HIS A 88 3.83 -13.33 2.26
CA HIS A 88 5.09 -13.04 2.94
C HIS A 88 4.91 -12.98 4.47
N HIS A 89 3.93 -12.23 4.98
CA HIS A 89 3.66 -12.17 6.42
C HIS A 89 3.32 -13.53 7.02
N ARG A 90 2.55 -14.37 6.31
CA ARG A 90 2.24 -15.73 6.79
C ARG A 90 3.47 -16.62 6.83
N LYS A 91 4.39 -16.48 5.87
CA LYS A 91 5.65 -17.23 5.82
C LYS A 91 6.57 -16.79 6.96
N SER A 92 6.78 -15.50 7.12
CA SER A 92 7.60 -14.91 8.18
C SER A 92 7.12 -15.29 9.58
N GLN A 93 5.79 -15.32 9.82
CA GLN A 93 5.22 -15.76 11.10
C GLN A 93 5.42 -17.26 11.40
N ARG A 94 5.60 -18.09 10.37
CA ARG A 94 5.90 -19.53 10.56
C ARG A 94 7.37 -19.78 10.85
N GLU A 95 8.25 -18.96 10.27
CA GLU A 95 9.70 -19.09 10.42
C GLU A 95 10.22 -18.48 11.72
N LEU A 96 9.51 -17.51 12.30
CA LEU A 96 9.87 -16.83 13.56
C LEU A 96 8.68 -16.84 14.54
N PRO A 97 8.52 -17.85 15.40
CA PRO A 97 7.41 -17.91 16.36
C PRO A 97 7.41 -16.79 17.41
N TYR A 98 8.52 -16.05 17.57
CA TYR A 98 8.64 -15.00 18.58
C TYR A 98 9.74 -14.00 18.24
N ALA A 99 9.40 -12.95 17.45
CA ALA A 99 10.19 -11.74 17.40
C ALA A 99 9.27 -10.53 17.23
N VAL A 100 9.07 -9.82 18.32
CA VAL A 100 8.65 -8.41 18.28
C VAL A 100 9.84 -7.66 17.68
N VAL A 101 9.77 -7.32 16.41
CA VAL A 101 10.81 -6.51 15.78
C VAL A 101 10.51 -5.06 16.10
N ASP A 102 11.18 -4.56 17.12
CA ASP A 102 11.33 -3.14 17.35
C ASP A 102 12.17 -2.56 16.20
N ARG A 103 11.58 -1.71 15.38
CA ARG A 103 12.27 -1.09 14.24
C ARG A 103 12.45 0.38 14.52
N GLU A 104 13.63 0.73 14.97
CA GLU A 104 14.11 2.10 15.01
C GLU A 104 14.59 2.54 13.62
N ASP A 105 13.92 3.52 13.02
CA ASP A 105 14.40 4.27 11.86
C ASP A 105 15.01 5.59 12.39
N SER A 106 16.32 5.65 12.50
CA SER A 106 17.01 6.84 12.97
C SER A 106 18.03 7.34 11.96
N ALA A 107 17.78 8.52 11.38
CA ALA A 107 18.81 9.40 10.83
C ALA A 107 18.38 10.86 10.97
N PRO A 108 19.20 11.75 11.55
CA PRO A 108 18.86 13.15 11.80
C PRO A 108 19.01 14.01 10.54
N GLN A 109 18.01 14.87 10.25
CA GLN A 109 18.05 15.90 9.22
C GLN A 109 17.18 17.13 9.58
N PRO A 110 17.35 18.33 8.92
CA PRO A 110 16.84 19.64 9.33
C PRO A 110 15.32 19.72 9.62
N ASP A 111 14.91 20.64 10.48
CA ASP A 111 13.62 20.71 11.18
C ASP A 111 12.33 20.44 10.41
N GLN A 112 12.15 20.98 9.19
CA GLN A 112 10.91 20.75 8.41
C GLN A 112 10.86 19.34 7.79
N VAL A 113 12.02 18.82 7.40
CA VAL A 113 12.17 17.44 6.90
C VAL A 113 12.00 16.45 8.04
N LEU A 114 12.41 16.82 9.25
CA LEU A 114 12.24 16.03 10.46
C LEU A 114 10.76 15.87 10.84
N GLN A 115 9.98 16.97 10.83
CA GLN A 115 8.53 16.92 11.12
C GLN A 115 7.77 16.05 10.11
N SER A 116 8.09 16.16 8.83
CA SER A 116 7.44 15.33 7.78
C SER A 116 7.82 13.85 7.90
N LYS A 117 9.07 13.55 8.28
CA LYS A 117 9.52 12.17 8.56
C LYS A 117 8.86 11.60 9.81
N GLN A 118 8.75 12.38 10.89
CA GLN A 118 8.07 11.97 12.13
C GLN A 118 6.58 11.69 11.88
N ALA A 119 5.88 12.59 11.16
CA ALA A 119 4.49 12.38 10.78
C ALA A 119 4.31 11.12 9.93
N ARG A 120 5.23 10.86 8.99
CA ARG A 120 5.21 9.65 8.18
C ARG A 120 5.47 8.39 8.99
N ALA A 121 6.44 8.42 9.90
CA ALA A 121 6.74 7.31 10.81
C ALA A 121 5.54 7.00 11.72
N LEU A 122 4.89 8.04 12.26
CA LEU A 122 3.67 7.91 13.06
C LEU A 122 2.55 7.21 12.28
N VAL A 123 2.30 7.63 11.04
CA VAL A 123 1.27 7.02 10.18
C VAL A 123 1.60 5.55 9.89
N LEU A 124 2.85 5.23 9.53
CA LEU A 124 3.27 3.84 9.26
C LEU A 124 3.15 2.99 10.53
N GLY A 125 3.62 3.47 11.67
CA GLY A 125 3.49 2.77 12.95
C GLY A 125 2.04 2.56 13.37
N ALA A 126 1.14 3.52 13.10
CA ALA A 126 -0.29 3.35 13.35
C ALA A 126 -0.91 2.31 12.40
N LEU A 127 -0.54 2.30 11.13
CA LEU A 127 -0.98 1.30 10.15
C LEU A 127 -0.54 -0.11 10.53
N GLU A 128 0.67 -0.29 11.05
CA GLU A 128 1.20 -1.60 11.47
C GLU A 128 0.39 -2.23 12.62
N ARG A 129 -0.26 -1.42 13.44
CA ARG A 129 -1.14 -1.89 14.53
C ARG A 129 -2.51 -2.38 14.07
N ILE A 130 -2.86 -2.18 12.80
CA ILE A 130 -4.11 -2.61 12.20
C ILE A 130 -3.89 -3.96 11.51
N ALA A 131 -4.78 -4.93 11.72
CA ALA A 131 -4.69 -6.20 11.01
C ALA A 131 -4.73 -6.01 9.49
N LEU A 132 -3.83 -6.68 8.76
CA LEU A 132 -3.56 -6.49 7.34
C LEU A 132 -4.81 -6.41 6.44
N PRO A 133 -5.86 -7.25 6.59
CA PRO A 133 -7.06 -7.16 5.75
C PRO A 133 -7.89 -5.89 5.98
N ARG A 134 -7.83 -5.27 7.16
CA ARG A 134 -8.49 -4.00 7.47
C ARG A 134 -7.63 -2.81 7.06
N ARG A 135 -6.32 -2.90 7.30
CA ARG A 135 -5.31 -1.94 6.83
C ARG A 135 -5.40 -1.72 5.33
N ALA A 136 -5.49 -2.81 4.55
CA ALA A 136 -5.59 -2.74 3.09
C ALA A 136 -6.80 -1.91 2.63
N VAL A 137 -7.98 -2.12 3.21
CA VAL A 137 -9.19 -1.34 2.89
C VAL A 137 -9.02 0.14 3.26
N LEU A 138 -8.41 0.42 4.42
CA LEU A 138 -8.13 1.79 4.86
C LEU A 138 -7.20 2.53 3.91
N ILE A 139 -6.10 1.88 3.50
CA ILE A 139 -5.13 2.47 2.57
C ILE A 139 -5.81 2.78 1.23
N MET A 140 -6.50 1.81 0.63
CA MET A 140 -7.16 2.01 -0.65
C MET A 140 -8.20 3.12 -0.60
N HIS A 141 -9.00 3.20 0.48
CA HIS A 141 -10.10 4.15 0.56
C HIS A 141 -9.65 5.55 1.00
N ASP A 142 -8.91 5.64 2.12
CA ASP A 142 -8.62 6.92 2.77
C ASP A 142 -7.32 7.57 2.27
N ILE A 143 -6.41 6.80 1.69
CA ILE A 143 -5.13 7.31 1.16
C ILE A 143 -5.12 7.35 -0.36
N ASP A 144 -5.59 6.28 -1.01
CA ASP A 144 -5.56 6.15 -2.47
C ASP A 144 -6.88 6.59 -3.14
N GLU A 145 -7.91 6.98 -2.33
CA GLU A 145 -9.22 7.49 -2.77
C GLU A 145 -9.97 6.54 -3.73
N VAL A 146 -9.72 5.23 -3.62
CA VAL A 146 -10.36 4.23 -4.47
C VAL A 146 -11.83 4.04 -4.05
N PRO A 147 -12.78 4.00 -5.00
CA PRO A 147 -14.18 3.73 -4.71
C PRO A 147 -14.37 2.36 -4.06
N MET A 148 -15.28 2.26 -3.08
CA MET A 148 -15.49 1.04 -2.28
C MET A 148 -15.83 -0.19 -3.12
N ARG A 149 -16.53 -0.02 -4.25
CA ARG A 149 -16.84 -1.12 -5.19
C ARG A 149 -15.57 -1.70 -5.82
N GLU A 150 -14.63 -0.84 -6.18
CA GLU A 150 -13.35 -1.27 -6.75
C GLU A 150 -12.47 -1.94 -5.70
N ILE A 151 -12.47 -1.43 -4.46
CA ILE A 151 -11.79 -2.06 -3.32
C ILE A 151 -12.31 -3.48 -3.12
N ALA A 152 -13.63 -3.66 -3.06
CA ALA A 152 -14.26 -4.96 -2.89
C ALA A 152 -13.86 -5.93 -4.01
N SER A 153 -13.84 -5.46 -5.26
CA SER A 153 -13.40 -6.23 -6.43
C SER A 153 -11.92 -6.61 -6.34
N SER A 154 -11.02 -5.63 -6.09
CA SER A 154 -9.56 -5.82 -6.07
C SER A 154 -9.11 -6.76 -4.95
N LEU A 155 -9.78 -6.70 -3.78
CA LEU A 155 -9.50 -7.57 -2.63
C LEU A 155 -10.34 -8.86 -2.64
N SER A 156 -11.20 -9.07 -3.64
CA SER A 156 -12.09 -10.24 -3.76
C SER A 156 -12.94 -10.46 -2.50
N ILE A 157 -13.58 -9.40 -2.00
CA ILE A 157 -14.47 -9.43 -0.83
C ILE A 157 -15.84 -8.83 -1.15
N HIS A 158 -16.85 -9.17 -0.34
CA HIS A 158 -18.16 -8.54 -0.46
C HIS A 158 -18.11 -7.06 -0.08
N LEU A 159 -18.91 -6.23 -0.75
CA LEU A 159 -19.00 -4.79 -0.51
C LEU A 159 -19.31 -4.47 0.97
N PHE A 160 -20.24 -5.22 1.58
CA PHE A 160 -20.57 -5.08 2.99
C PHE A 160 -19.36 -5.36 3.91
N THR A 161 -18.56 -6.37 3.56
CA THR A 161 -17.32 -6.69 4.29
C THR A 161 -16.31 -5.55 4.18
N ALA A 162 -16.18 -4.93 3.00
CA ALA A 162 -15.30 -3.78 2.80
C ALA A 162 -15.70 -2.61 3.70
N TYR A 163 -16.99 -2.23 3.75
CA TYR A 163 -17.48 -1.18 4.65
C TYR A 163 -17.26 -1.51 6.14
N SER A 164 -17.52 -2.76 6.52
CA SER A 164 -17.30 -3.21 7.90
C SER A 164 -15.83 -3.13 8.30
N ARG A 165 -14.92 -3.55 7.39
CA ARG A 165 -13.47 -3.46 7.59
C ARG A 165 -13.00 -2.01 7.69
N LEU A 166 -13.48 -1.13 6.82
CA LEU A 166 -13.14 0.30 6.86
C LEU A 166 -13.52 0.93 8.21
N ARG A 167 -14.76 0.70 8.66
CA ARG A 167 -15.22 1.26 9.94
C ARG A 167 -14.36 0.81 11.12
N LYS A 168 -13.98 -0.48 11.16
CA LYS A 168 -13.09 -1.00 12.21
C LYS A 168 -11.68 -0.42 12.07
N ALA A 169 -11.14 -0.38 10.85
CA ALA A 169 -9.80 0.12 10.58
C ALA A 169 -9.64 1.59 10.99
N ARG A 170 -10.61 2.45 10.70
CA ARG A 170 -10.57 3.86 11.11
C ARG A 170 -10.52 4.03 12.63
N ARG A 171 -11.27 3.22 13.37
CA ARG A 171 -11.22 3.24 14.84
C ARG A 171 -9.87 2.77 15.35
N GLU A 172 -9.39 1.62 14.87
CA GLU A 172 -8.07 1.07 15.25
C GLU A 172 -6.94 2.05 14.91
N PHE A 173 -7.04 2.76 13.77
CA PHE A 173 -6.07 3.78 13.37
C PHE A 173 -6.07 4.96 14.34
N ALA A 174 -7.24 5.49 14.70
CA ALA A 174 -7.36 6.59 15.66
C ALA A 174 -6.80 6.20 17.04
N ASP A 175 -7.12 4.99 17.52
CA ASP A 175 -6.61 4.46 18.78
C ASP A 175 -5.08 4.28 18.74
N ALA A 176 -4.54 3.80 17.62
CA ALA A 176 -3.11 3.61 17.42
C ALA A 176 -2.35 4.96 17.39
N VAL A 177 -2.87 5.96 16.67
CA VAL A 177 -2.29 7.31 16.65
C VAL A 177 -2.29 7.91 18.06
N ALA A 178 -3.41 7.86 18.77
CA ALA A 178 -3.51 8.38 20.14
C ALA A 178 -2.53 7.68 21.10
N TYR A 179 -2.32 6.38 20.94
CA TYR A 179 -1.33 5.64 21.71
C TYR A 179 0.11 6.09 21.41
N LEU A 180 0.47 6.20 20.12
CA LEU A 180 1.82 6.56 19.70
C LEU A 180 2.16 8.01 20.07
N CYS A 181 1.20 8.94 19.95
CA CYS A 181 1.40 10.32 20.39
C CYS A 181 1.71 10.40 21.89
N ARG A 182 0.95 9.67 22.73
CA ARG A 182 1.22 9.63 24.18
C ARG A 182 2.56 8.99 24.52
N ALA A 183 2.97 7.96 23.76
CA ALA A 183 4.26 7.29 23.97
C ALA A 183 5.46 8.13 23.54
N SER A 184 5.24 9.19 22.73
CA SER A 184 6.28 10.11 22.26
C SER A 184 6.38 11.39 23.11
N GLU A 185 5.49 11.58 24.10
CA GLU A 185 5.62 12.66 25.08
C GLU A 185 6.61 12.21 26.17
N PRO A 186 7.67 13.02 26.45
CA PRO A 186 8.74 12.69 27.42
C PRO A 186 8.25 12.68 28.86
#